data_7cbd636a4278df74fd356bb01a394f8c
#
_entry.id   7cbd636a4278df74fd356bb01a394f8c
#
_cell.length_a   1.000
_cell.length_b   1.000
_cell.length_c   1.000
_cell.angle_alpha   90.00
_cell.angle_beta   90.00
_cell.angle_gamma   90.00
#
_symmetry.space_group_name_H-M   'P 1'
#
loop_
_entity.id
_entity.type
_entity.pdbx_description
1 polymer ?
#
loop_
_entity_poly.entity_id
_entity_poly.type
_entity_poly.pdbx_seq_one_letter_code
_entity_poly.pdbx_strand_id
1 'polypeptide(L)'
;MNPFNPPLPSDAYQTQYWSDAHGSARSLAIAQAASEAPGPLVVICENNESVEELRRELRYFTSAYPALKLFTLPDWETLPYDNFSPHQDIVSDRLSALFHLPALERGVLVVSITSLMHKLPPKNYVLANTLKLKIGQNLDINRLRAQLVSAGYQSVDAVYEHGEFAVRGSIIDLFPMGSKQPFRIDLWDDEIETLRLFDPETQLSQGKIDEIRLLPGREYPLDETGITRFRNAFRDRFDVDLRQAPLYQDVSEGIASPGLEYYLALFFDELNSVFDYLPDSATLCRLGRLKDAGDSFWLDIVSRFDERQFDRQRPILNPDESFIQIDELLREFKRFRQ
;
A
#
# COMPACT_ATOMS: atom_id res chain seq x y z
N MET A 1 2.60 33.76 4.66
CA MET A 1 1.26 33.13 4.78
C MET A 1 0.86 33.00 6.25
N ASN A 2 -0.45 33.08 6.59
CA ASN A 2 -0.94 32.78 7.95
C ASN A 2 -1.17 31.25 8.09
N PRO A 3 -0.41 30.52 8.92
CA PRO A 3 -0.56 29.08 9.04
C PRO A 3 -1.88 28.62 9.71
N PHE A 4 -2.59 29.54 10.39
CA PHE A 4 -3.92 29.29 10.99
C PHE A 4 -5.08 29.51 10.01
N ASN A 5 -4.82 30.06 8.84
CA ASN A 5 -5.81 30.26 7.78
C ASN A 5 -5.10 30.22 6.41
N PRO A 6 -4.61 29.06 6.00
CA PRO A 6 -3.94 28.92 4.69
C PRO A 6 -4.96 29.04 3.57
N PRO A 7 -4.66 29.79 2.49
CA PRO A 7 -5.58 29.87 1.37
C PRO A 7 -5.70 28.53 0.66
N LEU A 8 -6.94 28.10 0.39
CA LEU A 8 -7.25 26.90 -0.37
C LEU A 8 -7.71 27.26 -1.79
N PRO A 9 -7.43 26.43 -2.80
CA PRO A 9 -7.93 26.63 -4.15
C PRO A 9 -9.45 26.42 -4.21
N SER A 10 -10.15 27.30 -4.93
CA SER A 10 -11.61 27.22 -5.08
C SER A 10 -12.05 26.11 -6.04
N ASP A 11 -11.23 25.80 -7.05
CA ASP A 11 -11.49 24.81 -8.09
C ASP A 11 -10.22 24.07 -8.53
N ALA A 12 -10.37 23.06 -9.40
CA ALA A 12 -9.27 22.22 -9.87
C ALA A 12 -8.26 22.94 -10.79
N TYR A 13 -8.62 24.12 -11.32
CA TYR A 13 -7.74 24.88 -12.22
C TYR A 13 -6.93 25.96 -11.50
N GLN A 14 -7.19 26.16 -10.21
CA GLN A 14 -6.50 27.15 -9.40
C GLN A 14 -5.38 26.50 -8.61
N THR A 15 -4.19 27.10 -8.69
CA THR A 15 -3.04 26.77 -7.84
C THR A 15 -2.82 27.88 -6.82
N GLN A 16 -2.77 27.52 -5.54
CA GLN A 16 -2.43 28.44 -4.46
C GLN A 16 -0.97 28.23 -4.04
N TYR A 17 -0.23 29.33 -3.91
CA TYR A 17 1.16 29.28 -3.48
C TYR A 17 1.30 29.72 -2.03
N TRP A 18 1.87 28.86 -1.21
CA TRP A 18 2.19 29.17 0.17
C TRP A 18 3.66 29.55 0.30
N SER A 19 3.93 30.74 0.82
CA SER A 19 5.28 31.25 1.09
C SER A 19 5.48 31.49 2.58
N ASP A 20 6.75 31.54 3.00
CA ASP A 20 7.18 31.90 4.36
C ASP A 20 6.65 30.99 5.47
N ALA A 21 6.39 29.72 5.16
CA ALA A 21 6.07 28.68 6.13
C ALA A 21 7.35 27.87 6.47
N HIS A 22 8.01 28.25 7.55
CA HIS A 22 9.25 27.62 8.01
C HIS A 22 9.01 26.69 9.20
N GLY A 23 9.78 25.60 9.26
CA GLY A 23 9.67 24.60 10.34
C GLY A 23 8.24 24.07 10.47
N SER A 24 7.80 23.87 11.70
CA SER A 24 6.47 23.30 12.01
C SER A 24 5.29 24.18 11.61
N ALA A 25 5.49 25.46 11.21
CA ALA A 25 4.42 26.29 10.66
C ALA A 25 3.83 25.71 9.36
N ARG A 26 4.65 25.02 8.57
CA ARG A 26 4.21 24.29 7.37
C ARG A 26 3.24 23.15 7.73
N SER A 27 3.59 22.35 8.70
CA SER A 27 2.78 21.21 9.15
C SER A 27 1.48 21.64 9.82
N LEU A 28 1.51 22.76 10.58
CA LEU A 28 0.32 23.40 11.13
C LEU A 28 -0.62 23.86 9.98
N ALA A 29 -0.08 24.54 8.97
CA ALA A 29 -0.86 24.99 7.83
C ALA A 29 -1.48 23.81 7.06
N ILE A 30 -0.75 22.71 6.86
CA ILE A 30 -1.26 21.49 6.22
C ILE A 30 -2.41 20.88 7.04
N ALA A 31 -2.26 20.78 8.36
CA ALA A 31 -3.32 20.24 9.23
C ALA A 31 -4.57 21.13 9.20
N GLN A 32 -4.40 22.45 9.22
CA GLN A 32 -5.50 23.41 9.11
C GLN A 32 -6.18 23.31 7.72
N ALA A 33 -5.39 23.30 6.64
CA ALA A 33 -5.90 23.12 5.29
C ALA A 33 -6.71 21.81 5.15
N ALA A 34 -6.21 20.71 5.71
CA ALA A 34 -6.91 19.42 5.68
C ALA A 34 -8.24 19.44 6.45
N SER A 35 -8.34 20.27 7.51
CA SER A 35 -9.60 20.41 8.27
C SER A 35 -10.68 21.19 7.51
N GLU A 36 -10.28 22.03 6.56
CA GLU A 36 -11.17 22.93 5.79
C GLU A 36 -11.38 22.46 4.34
N ALA A 37 -10.48 21.63 3.81
CA ALA A 37 -10.55 21.12 2.45
C ALA A 37 -11.84 20.33 2.18
N PRO A 38 -12.39 20.39 0.97
CA PRO A 38 -13.63 19.69 0.61
C PRO A 38 -13.47 18.17 0.53
N GLY A 39 -12.24 17.67 0.49
CA GLY A 39 -11.86 16.25 0.43
C GLY A 39 -10.50 16.02 1.09
N PRO A 40 -9.90 14.85 0.90
CA PRO A 40 -8.59 14.56 1.47
C PRO A 40 -7.50 15.46 0.87
N LEU A 41 -6.52 15.83 1.71
CA LEU A 41 -5.33 16.55 1.30
C LEU A 41 -4.19 15.55 1.04
N VAL A 42 -3.69 15.52 -0.18
CA VAL A 42 -2.54 14.67 -0.57
C VAL A 42 -1.28 15.52 -0.59
N VAL A 43 -0.39 15.26 0.35
CA VAL A 43 0.87 16.00 0.47
C VAL A 43 1.98 15.19 -0.17
N ILE A 44 2.54 15.72 -1.24
CA ILE A 44 3.57 15.08 -2.05
C ILE A 44 4.93 15.70 -1.68
N CYS A 45 5.82 14.86 -1.17
CA CYS A 45 7.19 15.22 -0.77
C CYS A 45 8.20 14.75 -1.82
N GLU A 46 9.37 15.37 -1.83
CA GLU A 46 10.44 15.00 -2.77
C GLU A 46 11.15 13.69 -2.43
N ASN A 47 11.12 13.25 -1.16
CA ASN A 47 11.77 12.02 -0.71
C ASN A 47 11.10 11.45 0.55
N ASN A 48 11.50 10.24 0.95
CA ASN A 48 10.94 9.53 2.10
C ASN A 48 11.34 10.16 3.44
N GLU A 49 12.52 10.80 3.55
CA GLU A 49 12.93 11.51 4.76
C GLU A 49 11.96 12.65 5.08
N SER A 50 11.61 13.43 4.06
CA SER A 50 10.60 14.50 4.17
C SER A 50 9.19 13.98 4.52
N VAL A 51 8.83 12.79 4.01
CA VAL A 51 7.57 12.11 4.38
C VAL A 51 7.56 11.78 5.87
N GLU A 52 8.62 11.17 6.39
CA GLU A 52 8.69 10.76 7.79
C GLU A 52 8.77 11.96 8.75
N GLU A 53 9.49 13.02 8.39
CA GLU A 53 9.52 14.26 9.16
C GLU A 53 8.11 14.86 9.24
N LEU A 54 7.47 15.04 8.10
CA LEU A 54 6.13 15.61 8.01
C LEU A 54 5.08 14.75 8.72
N ARG A 55 5.15 13.43 8.60
CA ARG A 55 4.26 12.48 9.27
C ARG A 55 4.33 12.62 10.79
N ARG A 56 5.54 12.76 11.35
CA ARG A 56 5.74 12.96 12.80
C ARG A 56 5.11 14.27 13.29
N GLU A 57 5.32 15.36 12.54
CA GLU A 57 4.76 16.67 12.88
C GLU A 57 3.22 16.67 12.72
N LEU A 58 2.71 16.11 11.64
CA LEU A 58 1.26 16.04 11.40
C LEU A 58 0.52 15.20 12.44
N ARG A 59 1.12 14.14 12.98
CA ARG A 59 0.52 13.40 14.11
C ARG A 59 0.21 14.30 15.29
N TYR A 60 1.09 15.25 15.58
CA TYR A 60 0.87 16.22 16.65
C TYR A 60 -0.25 17.20 16.29
N PHE A 61 -0.19 17.83 15.13
CA PHE A 61 -1.16 18.87 14.76
C PHE A 61 -2.54 18.29 14.43
N THR A 62 -2.64 17.13 13.81
CA THR A 62 -3.93 16.48 13.51
C THR A 62 -4.61 15.93 14.76
N SER A 63 -3.91 15.77 15.88
CA SER A 63 -4.52 15.38 17.16
C SER A 63 -5.61 16.36 17.63
N ALA A 64 -5.54 17.62 17.21
CA ALA A 64 -6.58 18.63 17.47
C ALA A 64 -7.85 18.42 16.62
N TYR A 65 -7.79 17.55 15.59
CA TYR A 65 -8.87 17.28 14.63
C TYR A 65 -9.17 15.78 14.57
N PRO A 66 -9.93 15.20 15.54
CA PRO A 66 -10.14 13.74 15.62
C PRO A 66 -10.78 13.10 14.39
N ALA A 67 -11.46 13.89 13.54
CA ALA A 67 -12.05 13.43 12.29
C ALA A 67 -11.01 13.29 11.16
N LEU A 68 -9.83 13.91 11.27
CA LEU A 68 -8.78 13.81 10.27
C LEU A 68 -8.00 12.50 10.45
N LYS A 69 -8.05 11.66 9.45
CA LYS A 69 -7.20 10.46 9.37
C LYS A 69 -5.89 10.80 8.67
N LEU A 70 -4.78 10.31 9.20
CA LEU A 70 -3.45 10.47 8.61
C LEU A 70 -2.98 9.13 8.05
N PHE A 71 -2.73 9.10 6.74
CA PHE A 71 -2.18 7.97 6.03
C PHE A 71 -0.83 8.31 5.41
N THR A 72 0.00 7.30 5.25
CA THR A 72 1.18 7.33 4.39
C THR A 72 1.08 6.21 3.37
N LEU A 73 1.57 6.44 2.16
CA LEU A 73 1.85 5.39 1.20
C LEU A 73 3.38 5.27 1.11
N PRO A 74 3.98 4.38 1.92
CA PRO A 74 5.43 4.26 1.95
C PRO A 74 5.98 3.72 0.64
N ASP A 75 7.23 4.05 0.34
CA ASP A 75 8.02 3.38 -0.68
C ASP A 75 8.29 1.94 -0.26
N TRP A 76 8.58 1.06 -1.20
CA TRP A 76 8.96 -0.33 -0.89
C TRP A 76 10.28 -0.46 -0.12
N GLU A 77 11.07 0.61 -0.07
CA GLU A 77 12.42 0.63 0.53
C GLU A 77 13.37 -0.41 -0.11
N THR A 78 13.05 -0.83 -1.32
CA THR A 78 13.88 -1.67 -2.18
C THR A 78 14.26 -0.87 -3.43
N LEU A 79 15.40 -1.17 -4.02
CA LEU A 79 15.82 -0.50 -5.25
C LEU A 79 15.07 -1.08 -6.46
N PRO A 80 14.80 -0.30 -7.52
CA PRO A 80 14.14 -0.78 -8.71
C PRO A 80 14.77 -2.07 -9.26
N TYR A 81 13.93 -3.06 -9.56
CA TYR A 81 14.35 -4.39 -10.04
C TYR A 81 15.21 -5.19 -9.05
N ASP A 82 15.14 -4.90 -7.77
CA ASP A 82 15.86 -5.66 -6.75
C ASP A 82 15.28 -7.07 -6.58
N ASN A 83 16.10 -7.98 -6.04
CA ASN A 83 15.71 -9.35 -5.76
C ASN A 83 15.23 -9.51 -4.30
N PHE A 84 14.75 -8.44 -3.70
CA PHE A 84 14.21 -8.41 -2.34
C PHE A 84 12.78 -7.88 -2.37
N SER A 85 11.92 -8.50 -1.57
CA SER A 85 10.58 -7.97 -1.31
C SER A 85 10.61 -6.92 -0.20
N PRO A 86 9.66 -5.97 -0.21
CA PRO A 86 9.45 -5.04 0.89
C PRO A 86 9.17 -5.78 2.21
N HIS A 87 9.51 -5.15 3.33
CA HIS A 87 9.14 -5.68 4.64
C HIS A 87 7.61 -5.75 4.79
N GLN A 88 7.11 -6.74 5.53
CA GLN A 88 5.66 -6.95 5.66
C GLN A 88 4.93 -5.76 6.28
N ASP A 89 5.57 -5.00 7.18
CA ASP A 89 5.00 -3.77 7.74
C ASP A 89 4.77 -2.70 6.67
N ILE A 90 5.70 -2.58 5.70
CA ILE A 90 5.56 -1.65 4.57
C ILE A 90 4.39 -2.08 3.68
N VAL A 91 4.30 -3.37 3.33
CA VAL A 91 3.19 -3.91 2.55
C VAL A 91 1.86 -3.70 3.28
N SER A 92 1.84 -3.90 4.60
CA SER A 92 0.68 -3.68 5.47
C SER A 92 0.21 -2.21 5.43
N ASP A 93 1.13 -1.26 5.62
CA ASP A 93 0.82 0.17 5.57
C ASP A 93 0.33 0.61 4.18
N ARG A 94 0.95 0.09 3.12
CA ARG A 94 0.54 0.36 1.73
C ARG A 94 -0.87 -0.16 1.45
N LEU A 95 -1.16 -1.42 1.75
CA LEU A 95 -2.49 -2.01 1.58
C LEU A 95 -3.55 -1.30 2.41
N SER A 96 -3.21 -0.87 3.64
CA SER A 96 -4.08 -0.04 4.48
C SER A 96 -4.43 1.29 3.80
N ALA A 97 -3.43 2.00 3.28
CA ALA A 97 -3.65 3.25 2.56
C ALA A 97 -4.53 3.02 1.32
N LEU A 98 -4.17 2.07 0.46
CA LEU A 98 -4.91 1.75 -0.77
C LEU A 98 -6.37 1.33 -0.51
N PHE A 99 -6.61 0.63 0.60
CA PHE A 99 -7.98 0.24 0.98
C PHE A 99 -8.83 1.44 1.42
N HIS A 100 -8.24 2.39 2.18
CA HIS A 100 -9.00 3.49 2.76
C HIS A 100 -9.15 4.71 1.84
N LEU A 101 -8.20 4.94 0.93
CA LEU A 101 -8.17 6.12 0.06
C LEU A 101 -9.46 6.32 -0.75
N PRO A 102 -10.07 5.28 -1.38
CA PRO A 102 -11.27 5.47 -2.20
C PRO A 102 -12.51 5.99 -1.45
N ALA A 103 -12.57 5.72 -0.14
CA ALA A 103 -13.66 6.14 0.73
C ALA A 103 -13.26 7.25 1.70
N LEU A 104 -12.10 7.89 1.48
CA LEU A 104 -11.59 8.91 2.38
C LEU A 104 -12.27 10.26 2.08
N GLU A 105 -13.21 10.64 2.91
CA GLU A 105 -13.88 11.94 2.81
C GLU A 105 -13.02 13.08 3.35
N ARG A 106 -12.29 12.87 4.46
CA ARG A 106 -11.42 13.84 5.11
C ARG A 106 -10.19 13.17 5.69
N GLY A 107 -9.04 13.77 5.49
CA GLY A 107 -7.77 13.26 6.01
C GLY A 107 -6.58 13.79 5.25
N VAL A 108 -5.41 13.30 5.61
CA VAL A 108 -4.15 13.64 4.94
C VAL A 108 -3.49 12.35 4.48
N LEU A 109 -3.11 12.31 3.22
CA LEU A 109 -2.17 11.32 2.69
C LEU A 109 -0.81 12.02 2.52
N VAL A 110 0.24 11.49 3.14
CA VAL A 110 1.62 11.94 2.90
C VAL A 110 2.34 10.88 2.09
N VAL A 111 2.97 11.29 0.98
CA VAL A 111 3.58 10.36 0.03
C VAL A 111 4.79 11.01 -0.65
N SER A 112 5.83 10.23 -0.97
CA SER A 112 6.96 10.71 -1.77
C SER A 112 6.64 10.68 -3.26
N ILE A 113 7.32 11.53 -4.05
CA ILE A 113 7.18 11.50 -5.51
C ILE A 113 7.63 10.14 -6.08
N THR A 114 8.63 9.50 -5.49
CA THR A 114 9.11 8.18 -5.87
C THR A 114 8.04 7.12 -5.67
N SER A 115 7.34 7.12 -4.53
CA SER A 115 6.20 6.20 -4.28
C SER A 115 5.06 6.41 -5.26
N LEU A 116 4.79 7.67 -5.69
CA LEU A 116 3.76 7.97 -6.71
C LEU A 116 4.14 7.47 -8.10
N MET A 117 5.42 7.32 -8.40
CA MET A 117 5.89 6.81 -9.69
C MET A 117 5.74 5.29 -9.83
N HIS A 118 5.48 4.55 -8.76
CA HIS A 118 5.15 3.13 -8.84
C HIS A 118 3.71 2.93 -9.33
N LYS A 119 3.53 1.99 -10.27
CA LYS A 119 2.21 1.48 -10.61
C LYS A 119 1.70 0.56 -9.50
N LEU A 120 0.40 0.57 -9.30
CA LEU A 120 -0.29 -0.10 -8.20
C LEU A 120 -1.24 -1.18 -8.73
N PRO A 121 -1.62 -2.17 -7.90
CA PRO A 121 -2.67 -3.12 -8.27
C PRO A 121 -3.97 -2.38 -8.61
N PRO A 122 -4.88 -2.99 -9.36
CA PRO A 122 -6.21 -2.42 -9.58
C PRO A 122 -6.95 -2.22 -8.25
N LYS A 123 -7.60 -1.07 -8.08
CA LYS A 123 -8.39 -0.74 -6.90
C LYS A 123 -9.36 -1.87 -6.51
N ASN A 124 -10.01 -2.47 -7.50
CA ASN A 124 -10.96 -3.56 -7.27
C ASN A 124 -10.31 -4.81 -6.66
N TYR A 125 -9.03 -5.08 -6.93
CA TYR A 125 -8.32 -6.20 -6.31
C TYR A 125 -8.24 -6.02 -4.79
N VAL A 126 -7.80 -4.86 -4.32
CA VAL A 126 -7.66 -4.59 -2.88
C VAL A 126 -9.02 -4.61 -2.18
N LEU A 127 -10.05 -4.01 -2.78
CA LEU A 127 -11.39 -3.92 -2.18
C LEU A 127 -12.12 -5.27 -2.17
N ALA A 128 -12.04 -6.06 -3.25
CA ALA A 128 -12.75 -7.34 -3.37
C ALA A 128 -12.13 -8.45 -2.52
N ASN A 129 -10.81 -8.40 -2.26
CA ASN A 129 -10.11 -9.41 -1.47
C ASN A 129 -10.05 -9.06 0.04
N THR A 130 -11.05 -8.31 0.52
CA THR A 130 -11.17 -7.92 1.92
C THR A 130 -12.22 -8.78 2.61
N LEU A 131 -11.83 -9.45 3.70
CA LEU A 131 -12.72 -10.26 4.52
C LEU A 131 -13.07 -9.52 5.82
N LYS A 132 -14.33 -9.57 6.24
CA LYS A 132 -14.81 -9.02 7.50
C LYS A 132 -15.33 -10.15 8.38
N LEU A 133 -14.84 -10.24 9.62
CA LEU A 133 -15.26 -11.21 10.61
C LEU A 133 -15.87 -10.48 11.82
N LYS A 134 -16.94 -11.04 12.38
CA LYS A 134 -17.68 -10.48 13.52
C LYS A 134 -18.01 -11.56 14.54
N ILE A 135 -18.17 -11.17 15.81
CA ILE A 135 -18.72 -12.02 16.85
C ILE A 135 -20.10 -12.54 16.44
N GLY A 136 -20.40 -13.81 16.72
CA GLY A 136 -21.64 -14.50 16.37
C GLY A 136 -21.71 -14.99 14.91
N GLN A 137 -20.65 -14.80 14.11
CA GLN A 137 -20.57 -15.31 12.74
C GLN A 137 -20.11 -16.76 12.73
N ASN A 138 -20.76 -17.61 11.91
CA ASN A 138 -20.24 -18.96 11.65
C ASN A 138 -18.98 -18.91 10.79
N LEU A 139 -17.96 -19.66 11.20
CA LEU A 139 -16.64 -19.67 10.60
C LEU A 139 -16.09 -21.10 10.48
N ASP A 140 -16.01 -21.60 9.27
CA ASP A 140 -15.28 -22.86 8.98
C ASP A 140 -13.78 -22.60 8.98
N ILE A 141 -13.06 -23.20 9.92
CA ILE A 141 -11.60 -23.04 10.10
C ILE A 141 -10.84 -23.48 8.84
N ASN A 142 -11.23 -24.59 8.22
CA ASN A 142 -10.50 -25.12 7.05
C ASN A 142 -10.69 -24.19 5.84
N ARG A 143 -11.89 -23.68 5.67
CA ARG A 143 -12.19 -22.69 4.63
C ARG A 143 -11.44 -21.38 4.87
N LEU A 144 -11.44 -20.87 6.10
CA LEU A 144 -10.68 -19.66 6.44
C LEU A 144 -9.18 -19.87 6.20
N ARG A 145 -8.60 -21.01 6.62
CA ARG A 145 -7.19 -21.34 6.37
C ARG A 145 -6.86 -21.31 4.88
N ALA A 146 -7.68 -21.95 4.04
CA ALA A 146 -7.51 -21.93 2.59
C ALA A 146 -7.60 -20.51 2.01
N GLN A 147 -8.56 -19.70 2.49
CA GLN A 147 -8.70 -18.31 2.08
C GLN A 147 -7.51 -17.45 2.50
N LEU A 148 -7.00 -17.60 3.71
CA LEU A 148 -5.81 -16.86 4.20
C LEU A 148 -4.57 -17.20 3.38
N VAL A 149 -4.31 -18.49 3.12
CA VAL A 149 -3.18 -18.93 2.28
C VAL A 149 -3.31 -18.36 0.85
N SER A 150 -4.49 -18.45 0.26
CA SER A 150 -4.77 -17.88 -1.08
C SER A 150 -4.62 -16.36 -1.10
N ALA A 151 -5.02 -15.68 -0.01
CA ALA A 151 -4.83 -14.23 0.14
C ALA A 151 -3.37 -13.82 0.41
N GLY A 152 -2.45 -14.77 0.58
CA GLY A 152 -1.03 -14.52 0.77
C GLY A 152 -0.55 -14.51 2.22
N TYR A 153 -1.38 -14.95 3.16
CA TYR A 153 -0.97 -15.12 4.55
C TYR A 153 -0.16 -16.41 4.74
N GLN A 154 0.79 -16.36 5.66
CA GLN A 154 1.66 -17.48 6.00
C GLN A 154 1.16 -18.20 7.25
N SER A 155 1.05 -19.54 7.17
CA SER A 155 0.75 -20.37 8.35
C SER A 155 2.01 -20.60 9.17
N VAL A 156 1.97 -20.24 10.45
CA VAL A 156 3.09 -20.33 11.40
C VAL A 156 2.66 -21.01 12.70
N ASP A 157 3.61 -21.37 13.57
CA ASP A 157 3.31 -21.93 14.88
C ASP A 157 2.89 -20.85 15.90
N ALA A 158 3.47 -19.65 15.79
CA ALA A 158 3.12 -18.49 16.61
C ALA A 158 3.23 -17.20 15.76
N VAL A 159 2.28 -16.28 15.93
CA VAL A 159 2.13 -15.07 15.14
C VAL A 159 2.92 -13.92 15.75
N TYR A 160 3.85 -13.34 14.98
CA TYR A 160 4.67 -12.19 15.36
C TYR A 160 4.58 -11.02 14.38
N GLU A 161 4.41 -11.30 13.08
CA GLU A 161 4.50 -10.31 12.01
C GLU A 161 3.21 -10.22 11.20
N HIS A 162 3.04 -9.10 10.48
CA HIS A 162 1.93 -8.94 9.55
C HIS A 162 1.91 -10.05 8.49
N GLY A 163 0.72 -10.50 8.13
CA GLY A 163 0.53 -11.56 7.15
C GLY A 163 0.71 -12.98 7.70
N GLU A 164 0.90 -13.15 9.00
CA GLU A 164 0.97 -14.44 9.65
C GLU A 164 -0.35 -14.87 10.28
N PHE A 165 -0.60 -16.18 10.31
CA PHE A 165 -1.68 -16.77 11.09
C PHE A 165 -1.29 -18.15 11.66
N ALA A 166 -1.87 -18.50 12.82
CA ALA A 166 -1.72 -19.78 13.48
C ALA A 166 -3.08 -20.33 13.89
N VAL A 167 -3.27 -21.66 13.74
CA VAL A 167 -4.51 -22.34 14.15
C VAL A 167 -4.18 -23.40 15.20
N ARG A 168 -4.78 -23.28 16.39
CA ARG A 168 -4.57 -24.18 17.53
C ARG A 168 -5.91 -24.60 18.12
N GLY A 169 -6.44 -25.74 17.67
CA GLY A 169 -7.78 -26.21 18.05
C GLY A 169 -8.85 -25.22 17.56
N SER A 170 -9.63 -24.68 18.50
CA SER A 170 -10.66 -23.67 18.23
C SER A 170 -10.14 -22.22 18.23
N ILE A 171 -8.82 -22.04 18.41
CA ILE A 171 -8.22 -20.71 18.47
C ILE A 171 -7.50 -20.41 17.15
N ILE A 172 -7.74 -19.22 16.60
CA ILE A 172 -7.04 -18.71 15.43
C ILE A 172 -6.38 -17.40 15.82
N ASP A 173 -5.06 -17.35 15.77
CA ASP A 173 -4.28 -16.13 15.89
C ASP A 173 -3.91 -15.62 14.50
N LEU A 174 -4.00 -14.32 14.26
CA LEU A 174 -3.59 -13.73 12.99
C LEU A 174 -3.18 -12.27 13.15
N PHE A 175 -2.22 -11.83 12.33
CA PHE A 175 -1.84 -10.43 12.23
C PHE A 175 -2.21 -9.89 10.84
N PRO A 176 -3.41 -9.29 10.69
CA PRO A 176 -3.87 -8.84 9.39
C PRO A 176 -3.08 -7.66 8.86
N MET A 177 -2.91 -7.60 7.54
CA MET A 177 -2.47 -6.41 6.85
C MET A 177 -3.39 -5.24 7.18
N GLY A 178 -2.83 -4.06 7.38
CA GLY A 178 -3.53 -2.83 7.74
C GLY A 178 -3.93 -2.72 9.22
N SER A 179 -3.64 -3.72 10.04
CA SER A 179 -3.86 -3.67 11.49
C SER A 179 -2.61 -3.23 12.23
N LYS A 180 -2.78 -2.55 13.37
CA LYS A 180 -1.66 -2.19 14.26
C LYS A 180 -1.32 -3.28 15.27
N GLN A 181 -2.20 -4.24 15.47
CA GLN A 181 -2.07 -5.31 16.45
C GLN A 181 -2.67 -6.60 15.89
N PRO A 182 -2.15 -7.76 16.30
CA PRO A 182 -2.72 -9.03 15.93
C PRO A 182 -4.00 -9.34 16.73
N PHE A 183 -4.79 -10.28 16.20
CA PHE A 183 -6.08 -10.70 16.73
C PHE A 183 -6.09 -12.17 17.06
N ARG A 184 -6.81 -12.52 18.13
CA ARG A 184 -7.15 -13.88 18.52
C ARG A 184 -8.64 -14.08 18.37
N ILE A 185 -9.03 -15.08 17.61
CA ILE A 185 -10.41 -15.53 17.39
C ILE A 185 -10.60 -16.79 18.20
N ASP A 186 -11.54 -16.81 19.12
CA ASP A 186 -11.96 -18.02 19.83
C ASP A 186 -13.30 -18.48 19.24
N LEU A 187 -13.39 -19.75 18.87
CA LEU A 187 -14.61 -20.36 18.36
C LEU A 187 -15.29 -21.23 19.42
N TRP A 188 -16.60 -21.13 19.50
CA TRP A 188 -17.45 -22.13 20.15
C TRP A 188 -18.13 -22.94 19.04
N ASP A 189 -17.71 -24.21 18.89
CA ASP A 189 -18.04 -25.02 17.73
C ASP A 189 -17.60 -24.30 16.43
N ASP A 190 -18.52 -23.92 15.59
CA ASP A 190 -18.26 -23.16 14.33
C ASP A 190 -18.62 -21.66 14.43
N GLU A 191 -18.93 -21.14 15.62
CA GLU A 191 -19.32 -19.73 15.81
C GLU A 191 -18.20 -18.93 16.48
N ILE A 192 -17.93 -17.73 15.99
CA ILE A 192 -17.00 -16.79 16.61
C ILE A 192 -17.57 -16.31 17.93
N GLU A 193 -17.07 -16.87 19.05
CA GLU A 193 -17.48 -16.49 20.39
C GLU A 193 -16.84 -15.21 20.86
N THR A 194 -15.51 -15.05 20.62
CA THR A 194 -14.80 -13.85 21.02
C THR A 194 -13.74 -13.45 20.00
N LEU A 195 -13.57 -12.13 19.87
CA LEU A 195 -12.47 -11.49 19.16
C LEU A 195 -11.67 -10.65 20.16
N ARG A 196 -10.35 -10.85 20.21
CA ARG A 196 -9.46 -10.13 21.12
C ARG A 196 -8.22 -9.66 20.40
N LEU A 197 -7.70 -8.52 20.82
CA LEU A 197 -6.33 -8.14 20.53
C LEU A 197 -5.38 -9.01 21.35
N PHE A 198 -4.17 -9.22 20.88
CA PHE A 198 -3.11 -9.80 21.71
C PHE A 198 -1.76 -9.13 21.40
N ASP A 199 -0.85 -9.26 22.34
CA ASP A 199 0.50 -8.75 22.20
C ASP A 199 1.38 -9.81 21.53
N PRO A 200 2.05 -9.50 20.38
CA PRO A 200 2.81 -10.51 19.65
C PRO A 200 4.06 -10.99 20.38
N GLU A 201 4.66 -10.18 21.28
CA GLU A 201 5.86 -10.57 22.01
C GLU A 201 5.52 -11.48 23.20
N THR A 202 4.49 -11.12 23.98
CA THR A 202 4.09 -11.89 25.16
C THR A 202 3.04 -12.95 24.88
N GLN A 203 2.38 -12.92 23.71
CA GLN A 203 1.27 -13.79 23.31
C GLN A 203 0.03 -13.68 24.21
N LEU A 204 -0.04 -12.66 25.07
CA LEU A 204 -1.14 -12.46 26.00
C LEU A 204 -2.29 -11.68 25.33
N SER A 205 -3.50 -12.19 25.53
CA SER A 205 -4.71 -11.51 25.07
C SER A 205 -4.92 -10.20 25.79
N GLN A 206 -5.38 -9.20 25.04
CA GLN A 206 -5.70 -7.84 25.49
C GLN A 206 -7.20 -7.55 25.33
N GLY A 207 -7.57 -6.32 25.02
CA GLY A 207 -8.95 -5.86 24.89
C GLY A 207 -9.80 -6.68 23.90
N LYS A 208 -11.12 -6.76 24.18
CA LYS A 208 -12.10 -7.35 23.26
C LYS A 208 -12.50 -6.33 22.19
N ILE A 209 -12.85 -6.86 21.01
CA ILE A 209 -13.37 -6.11 19.87
C ILE A 209 -14.55 -6.85 19.26
N ASP A 210 -15.40 -6.17 18.51
CA ASP A 210 -16.62 -6.75 17.94
C ASP A 210 -16.43 -7.26 16.51
N GLU A 211 -15.47 -6.67 15.76
CA GLU A 211 -15.21 -7.02 14.38
C GLU A 211 -13.75 -6.80 13.99
N ILE A 212 -13.29 -7.58 13.04
CA ILE A 212 -11.97 -7.43 12.39
C ILE A 212 -12.13 -7.39 10.89
N ARG A 213 -11.15 -6.74 10.23
CA ARG A 213 -11.03 -6.71 8.78
C ARG A 213 -9.69 -7.25 8.37
N LEU A 214 -9.71 -8.12 7.37
CA LEU A 214 -8.53 -8.74 6.80
C LEU A 214 -8.35 -8.20 5.38
N LEU A 215 -7.27 -7.50 5.13
CA LEU A 215 -6.86 -7.10 3.79
C LEU A 215 -6.10 -8.26 3.12
N PRO A 216 -5.91 -8.27 1.78
CA PRO A 216 -5.04 -9.26 1.15
C PRO A 216 -3.62 -9.18 1.73
N GLY A 217 -2.91 -10.30 1.78
CA GLY A 217 -1.55 -10.38 2.32
C GLY A 217 -0.48 -9.79 1.39
N ARG A 218 -0.83 -9.50 0.12
CA ARG A 218 0.09 -9.04 -0.93
C ARG A 218 -0.61 -8.09 -1.89
N GLU A 219 0.17 -7.31 -2.63
CA GLU A 219 -0.32 -6.43 -3.69
C GLU A 219 -0.64 -7.18 -5.01
N TYR A 220 -0.43 -8.50 -5.08
CA TYR A 220 -0.70 -9.36 -6.23
C TYR A 220 -1.33 -10.69 -5.81
N PRO A 221 -2.17 -11.32 -6.68
CA PRO A 221 -2.79 -12.62 -6.39
C PRO A 221 -1.82 -13.78 -6.70
N LEU A 222 -1.72 -14.75 -5.78
CA LEU A 222 -1.07 -16.04 -6.01
C LEU A 222 -2.09 -17.19 -5.92
N ASP A 223 -3.34 -16.92 -6.27
CA ASP A 223 -4.36 -17.93 -6.48
C ASP A 223 -4.23 -18.54 -7.90
N GLU A 224 -5.03 -19.55 -8.19
CA GLU A 224 -5.01 -20.24 -9.49
C GLU A 224 -5.22 -19.27 -10.67
N THR A 225 -6.07 -18.26 -10.51
CA THR A 225 -6.33 -17.26 -11.55
C THR A 225 -5.12 -16.34 -11.76
N GLY A 226 -4.54 -15.83 -10.68
CA GLY A 226 -3.35 -14.99 -10.72
C GLY A 226 -2.14 -15.71 -11.31
N ILE A 227 -1.90 -16.95 -10.87
CA ILE A 227 -0.84 -17.82 -11.41
C ILE A 227 -1.02 -18.06 -12.91
N THR A 228 -2.25 -18.35 -13.34
CA THR A 228 -2.55 -18.58 -14.76
C THR A 228 -2.29 -17.33 -15.60
N ARG A 229 -2.70 -16.15 -15.14
CA ARG A 229 -2.42 -14.86 -15.78
C ARG A 229 -0.93 -14.59 -15.88
N PHE A 230 -0.22 -14.72 -14.76
CA PHE A 230 1.23 -14.56 -14.71
C PHE A 230 1.93 -15.45 -15.72
N ARG A 231 1.61 -16.76 -15.75
CA ARG A 231 2.22 -17.73 -16.67
C ARG A 231 2.02 -17.37 -18.13
N ASN A 232 0.83 -16.91 -18.50
CA ASN A 232 0.53 -16.48 -19.86
C ASN A 232 1.28 -15.20 -20.20
N ALA A 233 1.16 -14.17 -19.37
CA ALA A 233 1.81 -12.89 -19.55
C ALA A 233 3.35 -13.01 -19.59
N PHE A 234 3.93 -13.89 -18.75
CA PHE A 234 5.37 -14.15 -18.75
C PHE A 234 5.84 -14.74 -20.07
N ARG A 235 5.12 -15.75 -20.61
CA ARG A 235 5.44 -16.37 -21.90
C ARG A 235 5.30 -15.42 -23.09
N ASP A 236 4.32 -14.52 -23.03
CA ASP A 236 4.08 -13.56 -24.10
C ASP A 236 5.14 -12.44 -24.12
N ARG A 237 5.75 -12.13 -22.96
CA ARG A 237 6.72 -11.02 -22.84
C ARG A 237 8.18 -11.46 -22.93
N PHE A 238 8.50 -12.69 -22.49
CA PHE A 238 9.88 -13.12 -22.34
C PHE A 238 10.18 -14.36 -23.22
N ASP A 239 11.14 -14.20 -24.13
CA ASP A 239 11.67 -15.31 -24.94
C ASP A 239 12.85 -15.99 -24.21
N VAL A 240 12.51 -16.80 -23.20
CA VAL A 240 13.48 -17.52 -22.35
C VAL A 240 13.08 -18.99 -22.16
N ASP A 241 14.07 -19.85 -21.83
CA ASP A 241 13.75 -21.23 -21.41
C ASP A 241 13.11 -21.22 -20.02
N LEU A 242 11.81 -21.49 -19.96
CA LEU A 242 11.02 -21.49 -18.73
C LEU A 242 11.55 -22.43 -17.65
N ARG A 243 12.30 -23.50 -18.05
CA ARG A 243 12.94 -24.43 -17.11
C ARG A 243 14.17 -23.83 -16.42
N GLN A 244 14.70 -22.73 -16.96
CA GLN A 244 15.83 -21.99 -16.43
C GLN A 244 15.42 -20.62 -15.84
N ALA A 245 14.12 -20.37 -15.70
CA ALA A 245 13.57 -19.16 -15.11
C ALA A 245 12.97 -19.48 -13.72
N PRO A 246 13.73 -19.37 -12.62
CA PRO A 246 13.27 -19.73 -11.27
C PRO A 246 12.00 -18.97 -10.87
N LEU A 247 11.92 -17.67 -11.19
CA LEU A 247 10.73 -16.86 -10.93
C LEU A 247 9.45 -17.47 -11.54
N TYR A 248 9.52 -17.94 -12.80
CA TYR A 248 8.38 -18.58 -13.46
C TYR A 248 8.00 -19.91 -12.80
N GLN A 249 8.98 -20.68 -12.34
CA GLN A 249 8.75 -21.97 -11.67
C GLN A 249 8.10 -21.74 -10.31
N ASP A 250 8.70 -20.87 -9.48
CA ASP A 250 8.18 -20.56 -8.14
C ASP A 250 6.72 -20.08 -8.21
N VAL A 251 6.43 -19.08 -9.06
CA VAL A 251 5.05 -18.57 -9.19
C VAL A 251 4.11 -19.66 -9.74
N SER A 252 4.58 -20.54 -10.63
CA SER A 252 3.76 -21.66 -11.14
C SER A 252 3.39 -22.66 -10.06
N GLU A 253 4.20 -22.76 -9.00
CA GLU A 253 3.98 -23.60 -7.81
C GLU A 253 3.27 -22.83 -6.66
N GLY A 254 2.89 -21.58 -6.89
CA GLY A 254 2.26 -20.71 -5.87
C GLY A 254 3.23 -20.15 -4.85
N ILE A 255 4.53 -20.16 -5.14
CA ILE A 255 5.58 -19.64 -4.27
C ILE A 255 5.83 -18.17 -4.62
N ALA A 256 5.82 -17.30 -3.60
CA ALA A 256 6.18 -15.90 -3.75
C ALA A 256 7.71 -15.75 -3.77
N SER A 257 8.27 -15.60 -4.96
CA SER A 257 9.69 -15.27 -5.10
C SER A 257 9.99 -13.87 -4.57
N PRO A 258 11.14 -13.64 -3.92
CA PRO A 258 11.55 -12.29 -3.53
C PRO A 258 11.63 -11.32 -4.74
N GLY A 259 11.12 -10.09 -4.57
CA GLY A 259 11.07 -9.05 -5.60
C GLY A 259 9.97 -9.26 -6.66
N LEU A 260 8.97 -10.09 -6.37
CA LEU A 260 7.85 -10.36 -7.29
C LEU A 260 6.97 -9.12 -7.48
N GLU A 261 7.05 -8.14 -6.59
CA GLU A 261 6.37 -6.85 -6.65
C GLU A 261 6.69 -6.07 -7.94
N TYR A 262 7.89 -6.23 -8.49
CA TYR A 262 8.28 -5.61 -9.77
C TYR A 262 7.66 -6.26 -11.01
N TYR A 263 6.91 -7.37 -10.83
CA TYR A 263 6.23 -8.09 -11.90
C TYR A 263 4.70 -7.94 -11.82
N LEU A 264 4.21 -6.90 -11.16
CA LEU A 264 2.78 -6.66 -10.94
C LEU A 264 1.98 -6.69 -12.24
N ALA A 265 2.54 -6.14 -13.34
CA ALA A 265 1.93 -6.12 -14.67
C ALA A 265 1.72 -7.51 -15.30
N LEU A 266 2.28 -8.60 -14.72
CA LEU A 266 2.02 -9.97 -15.17
C LEU A 266 0.77 -10.59 -14.50
N PHE A 267 0.26 -9.96 -13.45
CA PHE A 267 -0.90 -10.46 -12.70
C PHE A 267 -2.21 -9.78 -13.08
N PHE A 268 -2.15 -8.61 -13.73
CA PHE A 268 -3.31 -7.80 -14.04
C PHE A 268 -3.31 -7.34 -15.49
N ASP A 269 -4.51 -7.14 -16.06
CA ASP A 269 -4.66 -6.63 -17.43
C ASP A 269 -4.27 -5.14 -17.49
N GLU A 270 -4.58 -4.40 -16.41
CA GLU A 270 -4.24 -2.98 -16.26
C GLU A 270 -3.80 -2.71 -14.81
N LEU A 271 -2.84 -1.81 -14.63
CA LEU A 271 -2.41 -1.32 -13.33
C LEU A 271 -2.99 0.07 -13.10
N ASN A 272 -3.15 0.44 -11.84
CA ASN A 272 -3.58 1.76 -11.41
C ASN A 272 -2.38 2.64 -10.99
N SER A 273 -2.64 3.94 -10.91
CA SER A 273 -1.84 4.93 -10.19
C SER A 273 -2.49 5.27 -8.84
N VAL A 274 -1.81 6.01 -7.99
CA VAL A 274 -2.42 6.53 -6.74
C VAL A 274 -3.66 7.39 -7.05
N PHE A 275 -3.66 8.11 -8.19
CA PHE A 275 -4.78 9.00 -8.56
C PHE A 275 -6.08 8.24 -8.85
N ASP A 276 -6.01 6.98 -9.25
CA ASP A 276 -7.20 6.12 -9.46
C ASP A 276 -7.86 5.71 -8.13
N TYR A 277 -7.11 5.80 -7.03
CA TYR A 277 -7.59 5.56 -5.68
C TYR A 277 -8.12 6.82 -4.99
N LEU A 278 -7.81 8.01 -5.50
CA LEU A 278 -8.23 9.26 -4.89
C LEU A 278 -9.66 9.63 -5.30
N PRO A 279 -10.47 10.19 -4.38
CA PRO A 279 -11.73 10.80 -4.76
C PRO A 279 -11.48 12.12 -5.54
N ASP A 280 -12.40 12.49 -6.41
CA ASP A 280 -12.33 13.73 -7.23
C ASP A 280 -12.26 15.01 -6.39
N SER A 281 -12.70 14.94 -5.13
CA SER A 281 -12.63 16.04 -4.17
C SER A 281 -11.23 16.28 -3.58
N ALA A 282 -10.27 15.40 -3.84
CA ALA A 282 -8.92 15.50 -3.30
C ALA A 282 -8.24 16.82 -3.71
N THR A 283 -7.39 17.33 -2.83
CA THR A 283 -6.54 18.49 -3.07
C THR A 283 -5.08 18.08 -2.94
N LEU A 284 -4.24 18.46 -3.89
CA LEU A 284 -2.81 18.15 -3.86
C LEU A 284 -2.03 19.32 -3.24
N CYS A 285 -1.11 19.00 -2.35
CA CYS A 285 -0.14 19.93 -1.79
C CYS A 285 1.27 19.46 -2.17
N ARG A 286 2.00 20.25 -2.93
CA ARG A 286 3.32 19.90 -3.45
C ARG A 286 4.40 20.54 -2.60
N LEU A 287 5.34 19.75 -2.11
CA LEU A 287 6.47 20.20 -1.29
C LEU A 287 7.80 19.85 -1.96
N GLY A 288 8.67 20.86 -2.10
CA GLY A 288 10.00 20.68 -2.65
C GLY A 288 10.07 20.62 -4.18
N ARG A 289 11.16 20.07 -4.70
CA ARG A 289 11.47 19.99 -6.13
C ARG A 289 11.05 18.65 -6.72
N LEU A 290 9.75 18.42 -6.80
CA LEU A 290 9.19 17.13 -7.20
C LEU A 290 9.67 16.67 -8.58
N LYS A 291 9.82 17.60 -9.55
CA LYS A 291 10.29 17.23 -10.88
C LYS A 291 11.74 16.74 -10.85
N ASP A 292 12.63 17.45 -10.17
CA ASP A 292 14.05 17.10 -10.10
C ASP A 292 14.22 15.72 -9.39
N ALA A 293 13.47 15.49 -8.31
CA ALA A 293 13.47 14.22 -7.60
C ALA A 293 12.93 13.05 -8.45
N GLY A 294 11.85 13.29 -9.18
CA GLY A 294 11.26 12.30 -10.08
C GLY A 294 12.16 11.99 -11.29
N ASP A 295 12.78 13.01 -11.89
CA ASP A 295 13.74 12.81 -12.98
C ASP A 295 14.96 11.99 -12.52
N SER A 296 15.48 12.28 -11.31
CA SER A 296 16.58 11.51 -10.71
C SER A 296 16.19 10.05 -10.50
N PHE A 297 15.01 9.79 -9.93
CA PHE A 297 14.52 8.43 -9.72
C PHE A 297 14.28 7.67 -11.03
N TRP A 298 13.79 8.37 -12.08
CA TRP A 298 13.64 7.76 -13.40
C TRP A 298 14.97 7.35 -14.02
N LEU A 299 16.01 8.18 -13.85
CA LEU A 299 17.36 7.83 -14.29
C LEU A 299 17.91 6.60 -13.58
N ASP A 300 17.66 6.46 -12.26
CA ASP A 300 18.03 5.27 -11.50
C ASP A 300 17.29 4.02 -12.00
N ILE A 301 16.00 4.13 -12.30
CA ILE A 301 15.21 3.03 -12.89
C ILE A 301 15.81 2.57 -14.21
N VAL A 302 16.08 3.51 -15.13
CA VAL A 302 16.63 3.20 -16.47
C VAL A 302 18.03 2.59 -16.36
N SER A 303 18.91 3.15 -15.52
CA SER A 303 20.25 2.62 -15.31
C SER A 303 20.22 1.16 -14.82
N ARG A 304 19.35 0.85 -13.86
CA ARG A 304 19.19 -0.51 -13.33
C ARG A 304 18.55 -1.46 -14.33
N PHE A 305 17.63 -0.96 -15.14
CA PHE A 305 17.07 -1.75 -16.25
C PHE A 305 18.15 -2.11 -17.24
N ASP A 306 18.98 -1.15 -17.67
CA ASP A 306 20.08 -1.37 -18.63
C ASP A 306 21.11 -2.39 -18.13
N GLU A 307 21.38 -2.41 -16.82
CA GLU A 307 22.29 -3.37 -16.21
C GLU A 307 21.71 -4.81 -16.17
N ARG A 308 20.39 -4.96 -16.03
CA ARG A 308 19.74 -6.25 -15.72
C ARG A 308 18.93 -6.83 -16.88
N GLN A 309 18.60 -6.07 -17.92
CA GLN A 309 17.71 -6.50 -19.02
C GLN A 309 18.19 -7.75 -19.79
N PHE A 310 19.47 -8.12 -19.66
CA PHE A 310 20.05 -9.28 -20.33
C PHE A 310 20.05 -10.56 -19.48
N ASP A 311 19.56 -10.50 -18.25
CA ASP A 311 19.47 -11.67 -17.38
C ASP A 311 18.33 -12.60 -17.83
N ARG A 312 18.72 -13.69 -18.51
CA ARG A 312 17.75 -14.69 -19.01
C ARG A 312 17.14 -15.57 -17.93
N GLN A 313 17.77 -15.67 -16.77
CA GLN A 313 17.22 -16.45 -15.66
C GLN A 313 16.18 -15.65 -14.89
N ARG A 314 16.34 -14.32 -14.87
CA ARG A 314 15.38 -13.41 -14.25
C ARG A 314 15.09 -12.22 -15.16
N PRO A 315 14.38 -12.45 -16.28
CA PRO A 315 14.03 -11.36 -17.20
C PRO A 315 13.13 -10.35 -16.49
N ILE A 316 13.34 -9.06 -16.75
CA ILE A 316 12.62 -7.96 -16.10
C ILE A 316 11.71 -7.23 -17.07
N LEU A 317 10.66 -6.61 -16.56
CA LEU A 317 9.72 -5.78 -17.32
C LEU A 317 10.36 -4.46 -17.73
N ASN A 318 9.90 -3.87 -18.85
CA ASN A 318 10.33 -2.52 -19.21
C ASN A 318 9.92 -1.51 -18.14
N PRO A 319 10.68 -0.41 -17.96
CA PRO A 319 10.40 0.60 -16.94
C PRO A 319 8.96 1.11 -16.94
N ASP A 320 8.38 1.39 -18.10
CA ASP A 320 7.02 1.89 -18.27
C ASP A 320 5.91 0.87 -17.94
N GLU A 321 6.22 -0.42 -17.80
CA GLU A 321 5.27 -1.41 -17.33
C GLU A 321 5.06 -1.38 -15.81
N SER A 322 6.08 -0.98 -15.04
CA SER A 322 6.06 -0.97 -13.56
C SER A 322 6.06 0.45 -12.96
N PHE A 323 6.47 1.45 -13.72
CA PHE A 323 6.62 2.83 -13.26
C PHE A 323 5.93 3.82 -14.19
N ILE A 324 5.68 5.03 -13.67
CA ILE A 324 5.09 6.17 -14.36
C ILE A 324 6.17 7.25 -14.47
N GLN A 325 6.37 7.81 -15.66
CA GLN A 325 7.31 8.92 -15.84
C GLN A 325 6.82 10.19 -15.15
N ILE A 326 7.75 10.99 -14.62
CA ILE A 326 7.40 12.20 -13.87
C ILE A 326 6.55 13.19 -14.68
N ASP A 327 6.81 13.35 -15.97
CA ASP A 327 6.02 14.27 -16.81
C ASP A 327 4.58 13.79 -17.06
N GLU A 328 4.35 12.47 -17.05
CA GLU A 328 3.02 11.88 -17.08
C GLU A 328 2.30 12.12 -15.75
N LEU A 329 2.99 11.86 -14.65
CA LEU A 329 2.46 12.07 -13.30
C LEU A 329 2.07 13.54 -13.07
N LEU A 330 2.91 14.50 -13.50
CA LEU A 330 2.61 15.93 -13.38
C LEU A 330 1.42 16.37 -14.26
N ARG A 331 1.09 15.64 -15.33
CA ARG A 331 -0.13 15.86 -16.09
C ARG A 331 -1.37 15.44 -15.31
N GLU A 332 -1.31 14.32 -14.58
CA GLU A 332 -2.39 13.86 -13.71
C GLU A 332 -2.69 14.86 -12.59
N PHE A 333 -1.68 15.58 -12.07
CA PHE A 333 -1.91 16.60 -11.03
C PHE A 333 -2.93 17.65 -11.45
N LYS A 334 -3.03 17.95 -12.76
CA LYS A 334 -3.96 18.97 -13.29
C LYS A 334 -5.44 18.60 -13.12
N ARG A 335 -5.75 17.34 -12.77
CA ARG A 335 -7.12 16.89 -12.48
C ARG A 335 -7.60 17.35 -11.11
N PHE A 336 -6.70 17.78 -10.24
CA PHE A 336 -6.97 18.08 -8.84
C PHE A 336 -6.71 19.54 -8.51
N ARG A 337 -7.33 20.04 -7.45
CA ARG A 337 -6.96 21.30 -6.81
C ARG A 337 -5.52 21.24 -6.30
N GLN A 338 -4.80 22.36 -6.37
CA GLN A 338 -3.39 22.38 -5.98
C GLN A 338 -3.06 23.58 -5.09
#